data_3d4956c5b634504b86b4b9ae83263139
#
_entry.id   3d4956c5b634504b86b4b9ae83263139
#
_cell.length_a   1.000
_cell.length_b   1.000
_cell.length_c   1.000
_cell.angle_alpha   90.00
_cell.angle_beta   90.00
_cell.angle_gamma   90.00
#
_symmetry.space_group_name_H-M   'P 1'
#
loop_
_entity.id
_entity.type
_entity.pdbx_description
1 polymer ?
#
loop_
_entity_poly.entity_id
_entity_poly.type
_entity_poly.pdbx_seq_one_letter_code
_entity_poly.pdbx_strand_id
1 'polypeptide(L)'
;MDVPIRVLVAEDFDLLREDLCELITRQTDMEMVGDASTGKEMVALALQVPHDVILMDIEMESLNAGIQAAEHIVDMKAGEKIIFLTAHETDNMVLTAMGAGGVDYLVKGSGEEVVLQHIRAAHAGTPMLEQQFQQIIMREYSRLRKSEQSLLFFINNLTSLTPAERELVHHLLGGMKVEQIAALRYVEVGTVKSQIKSLLHKFGCTRTKQVVAMIHELKIEHLF
;
A
#
# COMPACT_ATOMS: atom_id res chain seq x y z
N MET A 1 -34.60 -16.59 13.03
CA MET A 1 -33.95 -15.41 13.61
C MET A 1 -32.58 -15.36 12.95
N ASP A 2 -32.22 -14.27 12.34
CA ASP A 2 -30.87 -14.11 11.80
C ASP A 2 -29.88 -14.11 12.96
N VAL A 3 -28.72 -14.72 12.73
CA VAL A 3 -27.66 -14.75 13.72
C VAL A 3 -27.09 -13.33 13.86
N PRO A 4 -26.94 -12.79 15.07
CA PRO A 4 -26.41 -11.44 15.26
C PRO A 4 -24.98 -11.33 14.73
N ILE A 5 -24.60 -10.15 14.23
CA ILE A 5 -23.26 -9.82 13.77
C ILE A 5 -22.35 -9.70 15.00
N ARG A 6 -21.36 -10.55 15.11
CA ARG A 6 -20.40 -10.54 16.22
C ARG A 6 -19.30 -9.53 15.96
N VAL A 7 -19.17 -8.55 16.83
CA VAL A 7 -18.24 -7.44 16.66
C VAL A 7 -17.18 -7.44 17.74
N LEU A 8 -15.93 -7.23 17.36
CA LEU A 8 -14.80 -6.89 18.21
C LEU A 8 -14.45 -5.42 18.07
N VAL A 9 -14.02 -4.77 19.16
CA VAL A 9 -13.61 -3.36 19.18
C VAL A 9 -12.22 -3.21 19.77
N ALA A 10 -11.30 -2.55 19.04
CA ALA A 10 -9.98 -2.14 19.53
C ALA A 10 -9.89 -0.61 19.56
N GLU A 11 -9.69 -0.03 20.73
CA GLU A 11 -9.60 1.41 20.98
C GLU A 11 -8.89 1.63 22.33
N ASP A 12 -7.86 2.47 22.38
CA ASP A 12 -7.09 2.71 23.61
C ASP A 12 -7.72 3.77 24.52
N PHE A 13 -8.55 4.66 23.96
CA PHE A 13 -9.26 5.65 24.73
C PHE A 13 -10.52 5.04 25.38
N ASP A 14 -10.47 4.78 26.69
CA ASP A 14 -11.49 4.05 27.43
C ASP A 14 -12.92 4.54 27.18
N LEU A 15 -13.15 5.87 27.20
CA LEU A 15 -14.49 6.44 27.02
C LEU A 15 -15.03 6.12 25.61
N LEU A 16 -14.22 6.26 24.58
CA LEU A 16 -14.65 5.97 23.20
C LEU A 16 -14.88 4.47 23.01
N ARG A 17 -14.04 3.63 23.62
CA ARG A 17 -14.21 2.17 23.60
C ARG A 17 -15.53 1.77 24.25
N GLU A 18 -15.85 2.34 25.43
CA GLU A 18 -17.11 2.11 26.11
C GLU A 18 -18.31 2.57 25.28
N ASP A 19 -18.24 3.76 24.67
CA ASP A 19 -19.30 4.29 23.82
C ASP A 19 -19.57 3.39 22.61
N LEU A 20 -18.52 2.88 21.94
CA LEU A 20 -18.65 1.96 20.81
C LEU A 20 -19.25 0.61 21.24
N CYS A 21 -18.80 0.08 22.37
CA CYS A 21 -19.35 -1.17 22.92
C CYS A 21 -20.83 -1.01 23.29
N GLU A 22 -21.21 0.11 23.91
CA GLU A 22 -22.61 0.39 24.25
C GLU A 22 -23.47 0.58 22.99
N LEU A 23 -22.95 1.31 21.99
CA LEU A 23 -23.61 1.50 20.71
C LEU A 23 -23.95 0.17 20.03
N ILE A 24 -23.00 -0.77 19.97
CA ILE A 24 -23.18 -2.10 19.38
C ILE A 24 -24.16 -2.93 20.22
N THR A 25 -24.02 -2.93 21.54
CA THR A 25 -24.85 -3.72 22.46
C THR A 25 -26.33 -3.30 22.42
N ARG A 26 -26.62 -2.05 22.10
CA ARG A 26 -28.01 -1.55 21.93
C ARG A 26 -28.70 -2.09 20.68
N GLN A 27 -27.96 -2.69 19.74
CA GLN A 27 -28.53 -3.19 18.49
C GLN A 27 -29.08 -4.62 18.68
N THR A 28 -30.24 -4.91 18.06
CA THR A 28 -30.86 -6.24 18.11
C THR A 28 -30.24 -7.23 17.13
N ASP A 29 -29.53 -6.73 16.11
CA ASP A 29 -28.90 -7.47 15.05
C ASP A 29 -27.37 -7.60 15.20
N MET A 30 -26.82 -7.13 16.33
CA MET A 30 -25.39 -7.20 16.62
C MET A 30 -25.13 -7.75 18.03
N GLU A 31 -23.93 -8.31 18.22
CA GLU A 31 -23.44 -8.82 19.51
C GLU A 31 -22.01 -8.36 19.71
N MET A 32 -21.77 -7.68 20.85
CA MET A 32 -20.42 -7.32 21.30
C MET A 32 -19.76 -8.56 21.90
N VAL A 33 -18.70 -9.10 21.26
CA VAL A 33 -18.07 -10.35 21.68
C VAL A 33 -16.70 -10.17 22.35
N GLY A 34 -16.18 -8.96 22.37
CA GLY A 34 -14.96 -8.61 23.09
C GLY A 34 -14.38 -7.26 22.66
N ASP A 35 -13.63 -6.65 23.56
CA ASP A 35 -12.92 -5.39 23.32
C ASP A 35 -11.47 -5.48 23.79
N ALA A 36 -10.62 -4.61 23.29
CA ALA A 36 -9.21 -4.52 23.61
C ALA A 36 -8.75 -3.04 23.63
N SER A 37 -7.80 -2.74 24.48
CA SER A 37 -7.17 -1.42 24.56
C SER A 37 -5.83 -1.34 23.82
N THR A 38 -5.34 -2.48 23.30
CA THR A 38 -4.07 -2.56 22.56
C THR A 38 -4.19 -3.47 21.34
N GLY A 39 -3.35 -3.22 20.33
CA GLY A 39 -3.28 -4.08 19.16
C GLY A 39 -2.92 -5.51 19.50
N LYS A 40 -2.02 -5.72 20.48
CA LYS A 40 -1.60 -7.04 20.92
C LYS A 40 -2.76 -7.83 21.55
N GLU A 41 -3.58 -7.20 22.38
CA GLU A 41 -4.77 -7.82 22.98
C GLU A 41 -5.80 -8.14 21.89
N MET A 42 -6.02 -7.25 20.93
CA MET A 42 -6.92 -7.49 19.81
C MET A 42 -6.49 -8.68 18.96
N VAL A 43 -5.20 -8.84 18.64
CA VAL A 43 -4.69 -10.04 17.97
C VAL A 43 -5.04 -11.30 18.74
N ALA A 44 -4.83 -11.31 20.05
CA ALA A 44 -5.14 -12.48 20.87
C ALA A 44 -6.65 -12.80 20.89
N LEU A 45 -7.50 -11.79 20.98
CA LEU A 45 -8.97 -11.92 20.91
C LEU A 45 -9.43 -12.44 19.55
N ALA A 46 -8.98 -11.84 18.47
CA ALA A 46 -9.37 -12.20 17.10
C ALA A 46 -9.04 -13.65 16.75
N LEU A 47 -7.95 -14.19 17.32
CA LEU A 47 -7.56 -15.58 17.12
C LEU A 47 -8.34 -16.58 17.98
N GLN A 48 -8.96 -16.14 19.09
CA GLN A 48 -9.62 -17.01 20.06
C GLN A 48 -11.14 -16.90 20.04
N VAL A 49 -11.67 -15.70 19.78
CA VAL A 49 -13.11 -15.40 19.85
C VAL A 49 -13.72 -15.43 18.45
N PRO A 50 -14.78 -16.22 18.23
CA PRO A 50 -15.51 -16.18 16.97
C PRO A 50 -16.17 -14.80 16.77
N HIS A 51 -15.89 -14.14 15.65
CA HIS A 51 -16.40 -12.82 15.31
C HIS A 51 -16.61 -12.68 13.79
N ASP A 52 -17.27 -11.62 13.39
CA ASP A 52 -17.64 -11.35 12.00
C ASP A 52 -17.05 -10.03 11.49
N VAL A 53 -16.87 -9.04 12.38
CA VAL A 53 -16.31 -7.72 12.06
C VAL A 53 -15.43 -7.24 13.21
N ILE A 54 -14.33 -6.57 12.90
CA ILE A 54 -13.45 -5.88 13.85
C ILE A 54 -13.50 -4.38 13.57
N LEU A 55 -13.87 -3.56 14.56
CA LEU A 55 -13.58 -2.13 14.55
C LEU A 55 -12.19 -1.94 15.16
N MET A 56 -11.27 -1.32 14.42
CA MET A 56 -9.86 -1.22 14.79
C MET A 56 -9.40 0.23 14.75
N ASP A 57 -9.08 0.81 15.90
CA ASP A 57 -8.35 2.06 15.88
C ASP A 57 -6.95 1.87 15.29
N ILE A 58 -6.50 2.84 14.51
CA ILE A 58 -5.15 2.83 13.92
C ILE A 58 -4.10 3.16 14.97
N GLU A 59 -4.38 4.18 15.79
CA GLU A 59 -3.46 4.74 16.78
C GLU A 59 -3.87 4.28 18.17
N MET A 60 -3.12 3.39 18.77
CA MET A 60 -3.31 2.92 20.15
C MET A 60 -1.99 3.08 20.92
N GLU A 61 -1.42 2.00 21.47
CA GLU A 61 -0.13 2.03 22.18
C GLU A 61 1.05 2.53 21.31
N SER A 62 0.87 2.62 20.00
CA SER A 62 1.75 3.28 19.04
C SER A 62 0.97 3.81 17.84
N LEU A 63 1.61 4.71 17.04
CA LEU A 63 0.98 5.35 15.88
C LEU A 63 0.42 4.39 14.81
N ASN A 64 0.88 3.15 14.78
CA ASN A 64 0.47 2.14 13.80
C ASN A 64 0.09 0.80 14.45
N ALA A 65 -0.26 0.81 15.75
CA ALA A 65 -0.55 -0.42 16.48
C ALA A 65 -1.69 -1.22 15.86
N GLY A 66 -2.78 -0.54 15.47
CA GLY A 66 -3.91 -1.17 14.82
C GLY A 66 -3.59 -1.73 13.44
N ILE A 67 -2.75 -1.04 12.67
CA ILE A 67 -2.30 -1.53 11.35
C ILE A 67 -1.46 -2.81 11.52
N GLN A 68 -0.50 -2.81 12.44
CA GLN A 68 0.33 -3.98 12.73
C GLN A 68 -0.50 -5.17 13.26
N ALA A 69 -1.50 -4.88 14.09
CA ALA A 69 -2.43 -5.88 14.56
C ALA A 69 -3.26 -6.49 13.43
N ALA A 70 -3.76 -5.66 12.52
CA ALA A 70 -4.53 -6.09 11.35
C ALA A 70 -3.69 -6.97 10.42
N GLU A 71 -2.47 -6.57 10.07
CA GLU A 71 -1.53 -7.39 9.29
C GLU A 71 -1.35 -8.76 9.91
N HIS A 72 -1.09 -8.81 11.23
CA HIS A 72 -0.90 -10.07 11.92
C HIS A 72 -2.17 -10.95 11.92
N ILE A 73 -3.34 -10.36 12.13
CA ILE A 73 -4.62 -11.08 12.10
C ILE A 73 -4.88 -11.67 10.72
N VAL A 74 -4.71 -10.87 9.66
CA VAL A 74 -4.97 -11.28 8.26
C VAL A 74 -3.97 -12.35 7.81
N ASP A 75 -2.71 -12.28 8.22
CA ASP A 75 -1.69 -13.29 7.95
C ASP A 75 -2.04 -14.65 8.57
N MET A 76 -2.61 -14.64 9.77
CA MET A 76 -3.00 -15.86 10.50
C MET A 76 -4.37 -16.39 10.07
N LYS A 77 -5.28 -15.50 9.67
CA LYS A 77 -6.67 -15.82 9.36
C LYS A 77 -7.17 -14.96 8.19
N ALA A 78 -7.17 -15.55 7.00
CA ALA A 78 -7.59 -14.84 5.80
C ALA A 78 -9.11 -14.56 5.77
N GLY A 79 -9.50 -13.43 5.21
CA GLY A 79 -10.89 -13.05 5.01
C GLY A 79 -11.54 -12.32 6.17
N GLU A 80 -10.75 -11.84 7.14
CA GLU A 80 -11.23 -10.99 8.22
C GLU A 80 -11.78 -9.67 7.70
N LYS A 81 -12.79 -9.13 8.37
CA LYS A 81 -13.44 -7.89 8.00
C LYS A 81 -13.07 -6.81 9.02
N ILE A 82 -12.02 -6.07 8.71
CA ILE A 82 -11.48 -5.03 9.58
C ILE A 82 -11.91 -3.67 9.04
N ILE A 83 -12.62 -2.89 9.87
CA ILE A 83 -12.97 -1.49 9.63
C ILE A 83 -12.03 -0.64 10.47
N PHE A 84 -11.20 0.16 9.82
CA PHE A 84 -10.31 1.05 10.56
C PHE A 84 -11.01 2.32 11.03
N LEU A 85 -10.74 2.71 12.26
CA LEU A 85 -11.12 4.00 12.84
C LEU A 85 -9.90 4.91 12.93
N THR A 86 -10.04 6.19 12.61
CA THR A 86 -8.93 7.15 12.67
C THR A 86 -9.40 8.54 13.07
N ALA A 87 -8.54 9.26 13.78
CA ALA A 87 -8.72 10.69 14.03
C ALA A 87 -8.16 11.56 12.89
N HIS A 88 -7.30 11.01 12.03
CA HIS A 88 -6.57 11.76 11.00
C HIS A 88 -6.71 11.11 9.62
N GLU A 89 -7.06 11.94 8.61
CA GLU A 89 -7.19 11.52 7.21
C GLU A 89 -5.95 11.94 6.43
N THR A 90 -4.99 11.05 6.27
CA THR A 90 -3.90 11.24 5.31
C THR A 90 -3.93 10.14 4.25
N ASP A 91 -3.60 10.50 2.99
CA ASP A 91 -3.53 9.53 1.89
C ASP A 91 -2.68 8.30 2.28
N ASN A 92 -1.57 8.52 2.98
CA ASN A 92 -0.67 7.45 3.40
C ASN A 92 -1.29 6.51 4.44
N MET A 93 -2.04 7.03 5.42
CA MET A 93 -2.71 6.19 6.42
C MET A 93 -3.78 5.32 5.79
N VAL A 94 -4.59 5.89 4.88
CA VAL A 94 -5.59 5.12 4.12
C VAL A 94 -4.92 3.99 3.35
N LEU A 95 -3.85 4.29 2.61
CA LEU A 95 -3.14 3.29 1.82
C LEU A 95 -2.53 2.19 2.67
N THR A 96 -1.95 2.55 3.83
CA THR A 96 -1.33 1.58 4.74
C THR A 96 -2.40 0.72 5.41
N ALA A 97 -3.49 1.30 5.88
CA ALA A 97 -4.60 0.57 6.50
C ALA A 97 -5.28 -0.42 5.54
N MET A 98 -5.57 0.03 4.31
CA MET A 98 -6.15 -0.85 3.29
C MET A 98 -5.16 -1.92 2.82
N GLY A 99 -3.86 -1.59 2.75
CA GLY A 99 -2.78 -2.54 2.46
C GLY A 99 -2.60 -3.61 3.52
N ALA A 100 -2.90 -3.30 4.78
CA ALA A 100 -2.90 -4.23 5.91
C ALA A 100 -4.11 -5.17 5.96
N GLY A 101 -5.02 -5.09 4.98
CA GLY A 101 -6.20 -5.95 4.87
C GLY A 101 -7.49 -5.33 5.40
N GLY A 102 -7.52 -4.02 5.68
CA GLY A 102 -8.76 -3.32 5.96
C GLY A 102 -9.76 -3.44 4.81
N VAL A 103 -11.02 -3.66 5.14
CA VAL A 103 -12.11 -3.67 4.14
C VAL A 103 -12.83 -2.33 4.06
N ASP A 104 -12.74 -1.53 5.13
CA ASP A 104 -13.38 -0.22 5.22
C ASP A 104 -12.60 0.73 6.12
N TYR A 105 -12.94 2.03 6.05
CA TYR A 105 -12.21 3.08 6.74
C TYR A 105 -13.16 4.19 7.18
N LEU A 106 -13.18 4.53 8.46
CA LEU A 106 -14.07 5.52 9.07
C LEU A 106 -13.27 6.56 9.86
N VAL A 107 -13.75 7.79 9.81
CA VAL A 107 -13.21 8.89 10.64
C VAL A 107 -13.88 8.87 12.01
N LYS A 108 -13.10 8.96 13.08
CA LYS A 108 -13.61 9.09 14.45
C LYS A 108 -14.49 10.35 14.57
N GLY A 109 -15.65 10.20 15.24
CA GLY A 109 -16.66 11.25 15.29
C GLY A 109 -17.70 11.17 14.17
N SER A 110 -17.62 10.20 13.26
CA SER A 110 -18.75 9.83 12.41
C SER A 110 -19.95 9.49 13.28
N GLY A 111 -21.16 9.86 12.84
CA GLY A 111 -22.38 9.61 13.63
C GLY A 111 -22.59 8.11 13.90
N GLU A 112 -23.21 7.79 15.02
CA GLU A 112 -23.49 6.41 15.46
C GLU A 112 -24.11 5.54 14.36
N GLU A 113 -25.11 6.07 13.66
CA GLU A 113 -25.79 5.34 12.57
C GLU A 113 -24.83 5.02 11.41
N VAL A 114 -23.86 5.88 11.12
CA VAL A 114 -22.84 5.66 10.09
C VAL A 114 -21.98 4.46 10.46
N VAL A 115 -21.48 4.41 11.70
CA VAL A 115 -20.68 3.28 12.21
C VAL A 115 -21.46 1.98 12.07
N LEU A 116 -22.73 1.95 12.49
CA LEU A 116 -23.57 0.75 12.40
C LEU A 116 -23.82 0.31 10.95
N GLN A 117 -24.03 1.25 10.03
CA GLN A 117 -24.19 0.94 8.61
C GLN A 117 -22.93 0.34 8.01
N HIS A 118 -21.75 0.83 8.35
CA HIS A 118 -20.47 0.28 7.89
C HIS A 118 -20.25 -1.14 8.44
N ILE A 119 -20.59 -1.42 9.69
CA ILE A 119 -20.52 -2.78 10.26
C ILE A 119 -21.43 -3.73 9.47
N ARG A 120 -22.69 -3.37 9.21
CA ARG A 120 -23.64 -4.17 8.45
C ARG A 120 -23.16 -4.41 7.02
N ALA A 121 -22.67 -3.37 6.36
CA ALA A 121 -22.16 -3.45 5.01
C ALA A 121 -20.90 -4.31 4.90
N ALA A 122 -19.95 -4.17 5.83
CA ALA A 122 -18.77 -5.03 5.89
C ALA A 122 -19.15 -6.49 6.13
N HIS A 123 -20.08 -6.75 7.06
CA HIS A 123 -20.61 -8.11 7.29
C HIS A 123 -21.24 -8.69 6.03
N ALA A 124 -22.03 -7.93 5.29
CA ALA A 124 -22.67 -8.33 4.05
C ALA A 124 -21.70 -8.49 2.86
N GLY A 125 -20.41 -8.13 3.01
CA GLY A 125 -19.41 -8.17 1.94
C GLY A 125 -19.55 -7.03 0.92
N THR A 126 -20.22 -5.95 1.29
CA THR A 126 -20.41 -4.74 0.46
C THR A 126 -19.94 -3.49 1.21
N PRO A 127 -18.64 -3.40 1.58
CA PRO A 127 -18.12 -2.28 2.38
C PRO A 127 -18.41 -0.93 1.70
N MET A 128 -18.61 0.10 2.52
CA MET A 128 -19.10 1.42 2.09
C MET A 128 -17.97 2.46 1.98
N LEU A 129 -16.76 2.03 1.63
CA LEU A 129 -15.61 2.90 1.53
C LEU A 129 -15.92 4.19 0.77
N GLU A 130 -15.75 5.33 1.40
CA GLU A 130 -16.07 6.65 0.83
C GLU A 130 -15.33 6.91 -0.48
N GLN A 131 -15.94 7.66 -1.37
CA GLN A 131 -15.42 7.93 -2.72
C GLN A 131 -14.00 8.55 -2.69
N GLN A 132 -13.71 9.41 -1.72
CA GLN A 132 -12.38 10.01 -1.56
C GLN A 132 -11.31 8.95 -1.29
N PHE A 133 -11.58 7.98 -0.44
CA PHE A 133 -10.65 6.89 -0.13
C PHE A 133 -10.48 5.93 -1.32
N GLN A 134 -11.58 5.62 -2.02
CA GLN A 134 -11.50 4.85 -3.28
C GLN A 134 -10.59 5.52 -4.30
N GLN A 135 -10.66 6.85 -4.46
CA GLN A 135 -9.80 7.59 -5.39
C GLN A 135 -8.32 7.54 -5.00
N ILE A 136 -8.01 7.62 -3.70
CA ILE A 136 -6.64 7.49 -3.19
C ILE A 136 -6.07 6.12 -3.56
N ILE A 137 -6.81 5.04 -3.27
CA ILE A 137 -6.40 3.67 -3.55
C ILE A 137 -6.21 3.45 -5.06
N MET A 138 -7.16 3.89 -5.88
CA MET A 138 -7.08 3.72 -7.34
C MET A 138 -5.92 4.49 -7.96
N ARG A 139 -5.59 5.66 -7.42
CA ARG A 139 -4.42 6.44 -7.85
C ARG A 139 -3.13 5.70 -7.54
N GLU A 140 -3.00 5.17 -6.34
CA GLU A 140 -1.82 4.43 -5.91
C GLU A 140 -1.68 3.10 -6.68
N TYR A 141 -2.76 2.34 -6.85
CA TYR A 141 -2.76 1.15 -7.68
C TYR A 141 -2.26 1.43 -9.11
N SER A 142 -2.76 2.52 -9.71
CA SER A 142 -2.34 2.93 -11.05
C SER A 142 -0.85 3.32 -11.10
N ARG A 143 -0.33 3.95 -10.04
CA ARG A 143 1.09 4.31 -9.89
C ARG A 143 1.96 3.06 -9.80
N LEU A 144 1.59 2.14 -8.91
CA LEU A 144 2.31 0.88 -8.71
C LEU A 144 2.33 0.03 -9.98
N ARG A 145 1.21 -0.10 -10.68
CA ARG A 145 1.12 -0.87 -11.92
C ARG A 145 2.01 -0.29 -13.01
N LYS A 146 2.08 1.05 -13.15
CA LYS A 146 3.00 1.68 -14.10
C LYS A 146 4.46 1.42 -13.74
N SER A 147 4.81 1.49 -12.45
CA SER A 147 6.16 1.20 -11.96
C SER A 147 6.55 -0.26 -12.24
N GLU A 148 5.65 -1.20 -11.95
CA GLU A 148 5.86 -2.62 -12.24
C GLU A 148 6.09 -2.89 -13.73
N GLN A 149 5.24 -2.32 -14.60
CA GLN A 149 5.41 -2.46 -16.06
C GLN A 149 6.73 -1.87 -16.54
N SER A 150 7.15 -0.73 -16.00
CA SER A 150 8.43 -0.11 -16.32
C SER A 150 9.60 -0.98 -15.87
N LEU A 151 9.50 -1.57 -14.68
CA LEU A 151 10.53 -2.48 -14.14
C LEU A 151 10.66 -3.75 -14.99
N LEU A 152 9.55 -4.41 -15.32
CA LEU A 152 9.54 -5.60 -16.17
C LEU A 152 10.09 -5.31 -17.57
N PHE A 153 9.69 -4.19 -18.17
CA PHE A 153 10.24 -3.74 -19.45
C PHE A 153 11.74 -3.52 -19.35
N PHE A 154 12.21 -2.89 -18.28
CA PHE A 154 13.63 -2.64 -18.07
C PHE A 154 14.41 -3.93 -17.86
N ILE A 155 13.94 -4.86 -17.02
CA ILE A 155 14.59 -6.16 -16.78
C ILE A 155 14.73 -6.94 -18.10
N ASN A 156 13.68 -7.00 -18.91
CA ASN A 156 13.71 -7.67 -20.20
C ASN A 156 14.74 -7.05 -21.16
N ASN A 157 14.94 -5.73 -21.10
CA ASN A 157 15.94 -5.06 -21.93
C ASN A 157 17.36 -5.17 -21.38
N LEU A 158 17.54 -5.22 -20.05
CA LEU A 158 18.84 -5.42 -19.40
C LEU A 158 19.56 -6.69 -19.87
N THR A 159 18.81 -7.79 -20.01
CA THR A 159 19.36 -9.08 -20.46
C THR A 159 19.85 -9.03 -21.91
N SER A 160 19.33 -8.09 -22.70
CA SER A 160 19.69 -7.87 -24.10
C SER A 160 20.88 -6.93 -24.30
N LEU A 161 21.36 -6.27 -23.24
CA LEU A 161 22.49 -5.33 -23.34
C LEU A 161 23.81 -6.07 -23.54
N THR A 162 24.54 -5.64 -24.54
CA THR A 162 25.94 -6.05 -24.73
C THR A 162 26.85 -5.45 -23.64
N PRO A 163 28.03 -6.01 -23.37
CA PRO A 163 28.98 -5.41 -22.43
C PRO A 163 29.32 -3.96 -22.75
N ALA A 164 29.48 -3.62 -24.03
CA ALA A 164 29.74 -2.27 -24.49
C ALA A 164 28.59 -1.29 -24.24
N GLU A 165 27.33 -1.77 -24.31
CA GLU A 165 26.15 -0.97 -24.00
C GLU A 165 25.97 -0.79 -22.47
N ARG A 166 26.32 -1.78 -21.66
CA ARG A 166 26.33 -1.64 -20.18
C ARG A 166 27.35 -0.61 -19.73
N GLU A 167 28.55 -0.67 -20.24
CA GLU A 167 29.61 0.32 -19.97
C GLU A 167 29.16 1.72 -20.41
N LEU A 168 28.49 1.84 -21.55
CA LEU A 168 27.93 3.10 -22.03
C LEU A 168 26.88 3.66 -21.06
N VAL A 169 25.98 2.83 -20.53
CA VAL A 169 25.01 3.24 -19.51
C VAL A 169 25.72 3.73 -18.25
N HIS A 170 26.73 3.01 -17.77
CA HIS A 170 27.54 3.43 -16.63
C HIS A 170 28.11 4.86 -16.80
N HIS A 171 28.70 5.16 -17.95
CA HIS A 171 29.23 6.49 -18.24
C HIS A 171 28.14 7.58 -18.33
N LEU A 172 26.96 7.21 -18.88
CA LEU A 172 25.82 8.13 -18.96
C LEU A 172 25.22 8.44 -17.58
N LEU A 173 25.20 7.45 -16.67
CA LEU A 173 24.82 7.67 -15.25
C LEU A 173 25.79 8.60 -14.55
N GLY A 174 27.09 8.51 -14.86
CA GLY A 174 28.11 9.45 -14.39
C GLY A 174 28.02 10.86 -15.02
N GLY A 175 27.03 11.12 -15.87
CA GLY A 175 26.82 12.44 -16.52
C GLY A 175 27.81 12.78 -17.61
N MET A 176 28.59 11.81 -18.12
CA MET A 176 29.59 12.06 -19.15
C MET A 176 28.96 12.42 -20.50
N LYS A 177 29.59 13.36 -21.21
CA LYS A 177 29.21 13.72 -22.57
C LYS A 177 29.75 12.72 -23.59
N VAL A 178 29.12 12.65 -24.76
CA VAL A 178 29.48 11.71 -25.84
C VAL A 178 30.96 11.81 -26.21
N GLU A 179 31.50 13.04 -26.30
CA GLU A 179 32.90 13.29 -26.62
C GLU A 179 33.85 12.75 -25.55
N GLN A 180 33.48 12.86 -24.27
CA GLN A 180 34.25 12.34 -23.14
C GLN A 180 34.27 10.81 -23.14
N ILE A 181 33.09 10.18 -23.40
CA ILE A 181 32.98 8.73 -23.51
C ILE A 181 33.82 8.21 -24.68
N ALA A 182 33.78 8.89 -25.84
CA ALA A 182 34.58 8.52 -27.00
C ALA A 182 36.07 8.58 -26.71
N ALA A 183 36.54 9.64 -26.04
CA ALA A 183 37.94 9.80 -25.65
C ALA A 183 38.36 8.73 -24.63
N LEU A 184 37.54 8.46 -23.61
CA LEU A 184 37.83 7.48 -22.56
C LEU A 184 37.94 6.05 -23.13
N ARG A 185 37.08 5.70 -24.09
CA ARG A 185 37.02 4.37 -24.70
C ARG A 185 37.91 4.21 -25.94
N TYR A 186 38.63 5.25 -26.31
CA TYR A 186 39.52 5.28 -27.51
C TYR A 186 38.77 4.90 -28.80
N VAL A 187 37.54 5.40 -28.98
CA VAL A 187 36.70 5.19 -30.16
C VAL A 187 36.24 6.52 -30.77
N GLU A 188 35.77 6.47 -32.00
CA GLU A 188 35.23 7.67 -32.64
C GLU A 188 33.86 8.09 -32.01
N VAL A 189 33.61 9.39 -32.02
CA VAL A 189 32.35 9.96 -31.56
C VAL A 189 31.13 9.36 -32.30
N GLY A 190 31.31 9.05 -33.61
CA GLY A 190 30.32 8.38 -34.43
C GLY A 190 29.93 6.98 -33.92
N THR A 191 30.91 6.23 -33.39
CA THR A 191 30.68 4.91 -32.79
C THR A 191 29.82 5.02 -31.54
N VAL A 192 30.13 5.97 -30.63
CA VAL A 192 29.38 6.19 -29.42
C VAL A 192 27.93 6.62 -29.75
N LYS A 193 27.74 7.53 -30.72
CA LYS A 193 26.42 7.94 -31.18
C LYS A 193 25.60 6.78 -31.74
N SER A 194 26.23 5.86 -32.49
CA SER A 194 25.59 4.65 -33.01
C SER A 194 25.14 3.72 -31.86
N GLN A 195 26.02 3.49 -30.89
CA GLN A 195 25.69 2.70 -29.69
C GLN A 195 24.56 3.33 -28.87
N ILE A 196 24.56 4.66 -28.70
CA ILE A 196 23.45 5.38 -28.06
C ILE A 196 22.14 5.15 -28.82
N LYS A 197 22.16 5.21 -30.15
CA LYS A 197 20.96 4.98 -30.97
C LYS A 197 20.41 3.57 -30.76
N SER A 198 21.30 2.55 -30.73
CA SER A 198 20.93 1.17 -30.42
C SER A 198 20.33 1.03 -29.02
N LEU A 199 20.98 1.62 -28.02
CA LEU A 199 20.51 1.66 -26.64
C LEU A 199 19.12 2.29 -26.53
N LEU A 200 18.93 3.47 -27.13
CA LEU A 200 17.63 4.17 -27.12
C LEU A 200 16.52 3.35 -27.78
N HIS A 201 16.82 2.67 -28.87
CA HIS A 201 15.89 1.76 -29.53
C HIS A 201 15.46 0.61 -28.62
N LYS A 202 16.43 -0.03 -27.93
CA LYS A 202 16.16 -1.12 -26.98
C LYS A 202 15.25 -0.66 -25.83
N PHE A 203 15.48 0.55 -25.30
CA PHE A 203 14.67 1.10 -24.19
C PHE A 203 13.43 1.88 -24.63
N GLY A 204 13.11 1.92 -25.93
CA GLY A 204 11.97 2.68 -26.44
C GLY A 204 12.03 4.18 -26.12
N CYS A 205 13.24 4.71 -25.89
CA CYS A 205 13.48 6.09 -25.52
C CYS A 205 13.96 6.92 -26.71
N THR A 206 13.75 8.24 -26.64
CA THR A 206 14.23 9.17 -27.67
C THR A 206 15.48 9.95 -27.25
N ARG A 207 15.78 9.99 -25.95
CA ARG A 207 16.90 10.75 -25.35
C ARG A 207 17.58 9.94 -24.24
N THR A 208 18.89 10.05 -24.12
CA THR A 208 19.68 9.42 -23.05
C THR A 208 19.23 9.80 -21.64
N LYS A 209 18.79 11.05 -21.43
CA LYS A 209 18.24 11.49 -20.14
C LYS A 209 17.03 10.69 -19.70
N GLN A 210 16.22 10.15 -20.60
CA GLN A 210 15.07 9.30 -20.28
C GLN A 210 15.52 7.93 -19.74
N VAL A 211 16.55 7.34 -20.34
CA VAL A 211 17.14 6.08 -19.87
C VAL A 211 17.74 6.27 -18.48
N VAL A 212 18.53 7.35 -18.27
CA VAL A 212 19.10 7.69 -16.98
C VAL A 212 18.03 7.93 -15.92
N ALA A 213 16.99 8.71 -16.23
CA ALA A 213 15.88 8.96 -15.32
C ALA A 213 15.15 7.67 -14.92
N MET A 214 14.89 6.78 -15.88
CA MET A 214 14.26 5.47 -15.62
C MET A 214 15.10 4.60 -14.68
N ILE A 215 16.42 4.57 -14.85
CA ILE A 215 17.34 3.81 -13.98
C ILE A 215 17.30 4.35 -12.54
N HIS A 216 17.32 5.67 -12.38
CA HIS A 216 17.21 6.31 -11.07
C HIS A 216 15.85 6.08 -10.41
N GLU A 217 14.75 6.19 -11.16
CA GLU A 217 13.39 5.95 -10.67
C GLU A 217 13.23 4.51 -10.15
N LEU A 218 13.84 3.54 -10.84
CA LEU A 218 13.81 2.12 -10.46
C LEU A 218 14.87 1.75 -9.39
N LYS A 219 15.77 2.68 -9.02
CA LYS A 219 16.86 2.49 -8.04
C LYS A 219 17.79 1.30 -8.36
N ILE A 220 18.14 1.13 -9.64
CA ILE A 220 18.89 0.00 -10.17
C ILE A 220 20.26 0.38 -10.74
N GLU A 221 20.82 1.53 -10.35
CA GLU A 221 22.14 2.01 -10.77
C GLU A 221 23.25 0.99 -10.47
N HIS A 222 23.08 0.23 -9.39
CA HIS A 222 24.03 -0.78 -8.94
C HIS A 222 24.19 -1.99 -9.89
N LEU A 223 23.36 -2.08 -10.94
CA LEU A 223 23.45 -3.13 -11.96
C LEU A 223 24.41 -2.77 -13.12
N PHE A 224 24.96 -1.56 -13.13
CA PHE A 224 25.88 -1.01 -14.11
C PHE A 224 27.18 -0.58 -13.45
#